data_7df09919ee4944ff76ec6f303586aed7
#
_entry.id   7df09919ee4944ff76ec6f303586aed7
#
_cell.length_a   1.000
_cell.length_b   1.000
_cell.length_c   1.000
_cell.angle_alpha   90.00
_cell.angle_beta   90.00
_cell.angle_gamma   90.00
#
_symmetry.space_group_name_H-M   'P 1'
#
loop_
_entity.id
_entity.type
_entity.pdbx_description
1 polymer ?
#
loop_
_entity_poly.entity_id
_entity_poly.type
_entity_poly.pdbx_seq_one_letter_code
_entity_poly.pdbx_strand_id
1 'polypeptide(L)'
;MTIRAILFDKDGTFVDFDRTWGPAAFRVMERMAQGDRAGVERLMAVSEFDEAAMRFRPTSPLVAGSSADYGPLWAEALGRPFSSAFTDAMDVLFVEEGLAGLTPIGDPAGAIGALKARGLVLGVVTNDSENGARSQTARLGIDHHFDFIVGWDSGHGRKPAPGQITAFLDAWQMAPQEVVLIGDSLHDMHAARAAGVIAVGVTSGPLVPDGFADHADVVLPSFMELEAWLDSRV
;
A
#
# COMPACT_ATOMS: atom_id res chain seq x y z
N MET A 1 18.54 21.12 -1.22
CA MET A 1 17.62 20.82 -0.08
C MET A 1 17.95 19.43 0.40
N THR A 2 18.05 19.22 1.71
CA THR A 2 18.43 17.92 2.28
C THR A 2 17.17 17.13 2.61
N ILE A 3 17.06 15.91 2.10
CA ILE A 3 15.98 14.98 2.48
C ILE A 3 16.24 14.50 3.90
N ARG A 4 15.23 14.54 4.74
CA ARG A 4 15.27 14.13 6.15
C ARG A 4 14.37 12.95 6.47
N ALA A 5 13.35 12.72 5.64
CA ALA A 5 12.43 11.62 5.85
C ALA A 5 11.96 10.99 4.54
N ILE A 6 11.59 9.71 4.63
CA ILE A 6 11.00 8.95 3.54
C ILE A 6 9.75 8.26 4.06
N LEU A 7 8.64 8.51 3.39
CA LEU A 7 7.38 7.79 3.56
C LEU A 7 7.25 6.77 2.44
N PHE A 8 6.95 5.56 2.78
CA PHE A 8 6.76 4.46 1.84
C PHE A 8 5.29 4.12 1.72
N ASP A 9 4.79 3.98 0.51
CA ASP A 9 3.71 3.02 0.29
C ASP A 9 4.25 1.60 0.50
N LYS A 10 3.35 0.65 0.68
CA LYS A 10 3.70 -0.72 1.01
C LYS A 10 3.56 -1.65 -0.21
N ASP A 11 2.35 -1.78 -0.72
CA ASP A 11 1.99 -2.74 -1.74
C ASP A 11 2.40 -2.24 -3.12
N GLY A 12 3.13 -3.06 -3.89
CA GLY A 12 3.76 -2.62 -5.13
C GLY A 12 5.07 -1.86 -4.93
N THR A 13 5.40 -1.45 -3.71
CA THR A 13 6.62 -0.72 -3.36
C THR A 13 7.67 -1.64 -2.76
N PHE A 14 7.45 -2.22 -1.55
CA PHE A 14 8.34 -3.21 -0.96
C PHE A 14 7.67 -4.58 -0.71
N VAL A 15 6.36 -4.68 -0.95
CA VAL A 15 5.60 -5.93 -1.01
C VAL A 15 5.11 -6.16 -2.43
N ASP A 16 5.40 -7.33 -3.00
CA ASP A 16 4.89 -7.73 -4.32
C ASP A 16 3.37 -7.90 -4.25
N PHE A 17 2.66 -6.99 -4.90
CA PHE A 17 1.20 -6.95 -4.86
C PHE A 17 0.56 -8.22 -5.40
N ASP A 18 0.89 -8.61 -6.63
CA ASP A 18 0.22 -9.74 -7.29
C ASP A 18 0.51 -11.06 -6.58
N ARG A 19 1.76 -11.29 -6.18
CA ARG A 19 2.16 -12.53 -5.49
C ARG A 19 1.60 -12.63 -4.08
N THR A 20 1.44 -11.51 -3.38
CA THR A 20 0.88 -11.47 -2.03
C THR A 20 -0.64 -11.51 -2.07
N TRP A 21 -1.25 -10.57 -2.80
CA TRP A 21 -2.69 -10.33 -2.71
C TRP A 21 -3.52 -11.15 -3.68
N GLY A 22 -2.97 -11.65 -4.78
CA GLY A 22 -3.72 -12.52 -5.68
C GLY A 22 -4.24 -13.78 -4.98
N PRO A 23 -3.35 -14.66 -4.48
CA PRO A 23 -3.77 -15.85 -3.75
C PRO A 23 -4.48 -15.55 -2.44
N ALA A 24 -4.07 -14.48 -1.72
CA ALA A 24 -4.70 -14.09 -0.47
C ALA A 24 -6.16 -13.67 -0.67
N ALA A 25 -6.43 -12.79 -1.62
CA ALA A 25 -7.78 -12.33 -1.92
C ALA A 25 -8.72 -13.46 -2.34
N PHE A 26 -8.22 -14.40 -3.13
CA PHE A 26 -9.03 -15.57 -3.50
C PHE A 26 -9.46 -16.36 -2.26
N ARG A 27 -8.53 -16.64 -1.33
CA ARG A 27 -8.87 -17.31 -0.05
C ARG A 27 -9.79 -16.48 0.84
N VAL A 28 -9.61 -15.15 0.86
CA VAL A 28 -10.55 -14.26 1.57
C VAL A 28 -11.96 -14.36 0.96
N MET A 29 -12.07 -14.35 -0.37
CA MET A 29 -13.36 -14.53 -1.06
C MET A 29 -14.02 -15.86 -0.69
N GLU A 30 -13.28 -16.98 -0.69
CA GLU A 30 -13.79 -18.29 -0.28
C GLU A 30 -14.29 -18.28 1.17
N ARG A 31 -13.52 -17.69 2.09
CA ARG A 31 -13.90 -17.59 3.51
C ARG A 31 -15.11 -16.68 3.74
N MET A 32 -15.17 -15.52 3.07
CA MET A 32 -16.28 -14.58 3.16
C MET A 32 -17.57 -15.16 2.57
N ALA A 33 -17.46 -15.93 1.49
CA ALA A 33 -18.56 -16.66 0.87
C ALA A 33 -18.94 -17.95 1.62
N GLN A 34 -18.19 -18.35 2.67
CA GLN A 34 -18.43 -19.56 3.47
C GLN A 34 -18.52 -20.84 2.63
N GLY A 35 -17.72 -20.91 1.57
CA GLY A 35 -17.68 -22.05 0.64
C GLY A 35 -18.78 -22.04 -0.43
N ASP A 36 -19.65 -21.02 -0.48
CA ASP A 36 -20.60 -20.85 -1.60
C ASP A 36 -19.86 -20.40 -2.86
N ARG A 37 -19.69 -21.32 -3.81
CA ARG A 37 -19.00 -21.03 -5.09
C ARG A 37 -19.65 -19.89 -5.87
N ALA A 38 -20.97 -19.81 -5.88
CA ALA A 38 -21.68 -18.71 -6.54
C ALA A 38 -21.39 -17.35 -5.85
N GLY A 39 -21.23 -17.36 -4.53
CA GLY A 39 -20.76 -16.19 -3.77
C GLY A 39 -19.35 -15.79 -4.15
N VAL A 40 -18.42 -16.73 -4.27
CA VAL A 40 -17.04 -16.47 -4.73
C VAL A 40 -17.04 -15.88 -6.13
N GLU A 41 -17.83 -16.42 -7.06
CA GLU A 41 -17.93 -15.90 -8.43
C GLU A 41 -18.45 -14.46 -8.47
N ARG A 42 -19.43 -14.12 -7.63
CA ARG A 42 -19.91 -12.73 -7.51
C ARG A 42 -18.84 -11.80 -6.95
N LEU A 43 -18.09 -12.25 -5.93
CA LEU A 43 -16.97 -11.49 -5.36
C LEU A 43 -15.88 -11.26 -6.39
N MET A 44 -15.47 -12.29 -7.14
CA MET A 44 -14.50 -12.16 -8.23
C MET A 44 -14.96 -11.16 -9.30
N ALA A 45 -16.25 -11.19 -9.66
CA ALA A 45 -16.80 -10.28 -10.65
C ALA A 45 -16.70 -8.80 -10.22
N VAL A 46 -17.13 -8.48 -8.99
CA VAL A 46 -17.06 -7.08 -8.49
C VAL A 46 -15.65 -6.64 -8.14
N SER A 47 -14.74 -7.58 -7.92
CA SER A 47 -13.32 -7.33 -7.68
C SER A 47 -12.49 -7.29 -8.97
N GLU A 48 -13.08 -7.58 -10.12
CA GLU A 48 -12.37 -7.74 -11.39
C GLU A 48 -11.17 -8.71 -11.26
N PHE A 49 -11.41 -9.84 -10.58
CA PHE A 49 -10.38 -10.84 -10.30
C PHE A 49 -10.36 -11.93 -11.36
N ASP A 50 -9.16 -12.25 -11.85
CA ASP A 50 -8.91 -13.35 -12.77
C ASP A 50 -8.45 -14.58 -11.98
N GLU A 51 -9.32 -15.56 -11.84
CA GLU A 51 -9.05 -16.80 -11.08
C GLU A 51 -7.92 -17.62 -11.73
N ALA A 52 -7.86 -17.68 -13.06
CA ALA A 52 -6.85 -18.49 -13.75
C ALA A 52 -5.45 -17.91 -13.60
N ALA A 53 -5.35 -16.57 -13.56
CA ALA A 53 -4.10 -15.85 -13.36
C ALA A 53 -3.83 -15.56 -11.88
N MET A 54 -4.78 -15.82 -10.98
CA MET A 54 -4.72 -15.49 -9.54
C MET A 54 -4.29 -14.04 -9.29
N ARG A 55 -4.91 -13.10 -10.01
CA ARG A 55 -4.60 -11.67 -9.91
C ARG A 55 -5.79 -10.79 -10.22
N PHE A 56 -5.69 -9.54 -9.80
CA PHE A 56 -6.65 -8.51 -10.16
C PHE A 56 -6.38 -7.96 -11.56
N ARG A 57 -7.46 -7.49 -12.22
CA ARG A 57 -7.31 -6.66 -13.42
C ARG A 57 -6.86 -5.25 -13.03
N PRO A 58 -6.24 -4.51 -13.95
CA PRO A 58 -5.76 -3.15 -13.71
C PRO A 58 -6.81 -2.17 -13.16
N THR A 59 -8.05 -2.35 -13.52
CA THR A 59 -9.18 -1.50 -13.16
C THR A 59 -9.87 -1.92 -11.85
N SER A 60 -9.37 -2.97 -11.21
CA SER A 60 -9.93 -3.48 -9.96
C SER A 60 -9.93 -2.42 -8.85
N PRO A 61 -11.04 -2.28 -8.11
CA PRO A 61 -11.11 -1.38 -6.95
C PRO A 61 -10.16 -1.80 -5.82
N LEU A 62 -9.62 -3.03 -5.85
CA LEU A 62 -8.71 -3.53 -4.82
C LEU A 62 -7.24 -3.17 -5.09
N VAL A 63 -6.87 -2.76 -6.31
CA VAL A 63 -5.45 -2.51 -6.66
C VAL A 63 -4.86 -1.33 -5.89
N ALA A 64 -5.62 -0.26 -5.66
CA ALA A 64 -5.13 0.89 -4.91
C ALA A 64 -6.16 1.40 -3.88
N GLY A 65 -7.28 0.71 -3.75
CA GLY A 65 -8.36 1.03 -2.82
C GLY A 65 -8.14 0.50 -1.41
N SER A 66 -9.05 0.83 -0.53
CA SER A 66 -9.13 0.34 0.85
C SER A 66 -10.40 -0.48 1.05
N SER A 67 -10.50 -1.20 2.17
CA SER A 67 -11.72 -1.92 2.57
C SER A 67 -12.96 -1.02 2.60
N ALA A 68 -12.78 0.29 2.83
CA ALA A 68 -13.87 1.24 2.78
C ALA A 68 -14.40 1.47 1.34
N ASP A 69 -13.59 1.22 0.31
CA ASP A 69 -13.96 1.41 -1.08
C ASP A 69 -14.67 0.16 -1.65
N TYR A 70 -14.11 -1.03 -1.44
CA TYR A 70 -14.65 -2.26 -2.01
C TYR A 70 -15.53 -3.07 -1.07
N GLY A 71 -15.51 -2.80 0.24
CA GLY A 71 -16.36 -3.47 1.22
C GLY A 71 -17.85 -3.37 0.93
N PRO A 72 -18.41 -2.19 0.55
CA PRO A 72 -19.80 -2.09 0.11
C PRO A 72 -20.13 -3.00 -1.06
N LEU A 73 -19.24 -3.10 -2.07
CA LEU A 73 -19.42 -3.97 -3.24
C LEU A 73 -19.45 -5.45 -2.84
N TRP A 74 -18.57 -5.84 -1.91
CA TRP A 74 -18.50 -7.21 -1.41
C TRP A 74 -19.72 -7.57 -0.56
N ALA A 75 -20.19 -6.64 0.28
CA ALA A 75 -21.40 -6.85 1.08
C ALA A 75 -22.62 -7.05 0.18
N GLU A 76 -22.78 -6.20 -0.85
CA GLU A 76 -23.86 -6.33 -1.85
C GLU A 76 -23.76 -7.65 -2.60
N ALA A 77 -22.58 -8.02 -3.10
CA ALA A 77 -22.35 -9.27 -3.83
C ALA A 77 -22.70 -10.52 -3.01
N LEU A 78 -22.53 -10.45 -1.68
CA LEU A 78 -22.90 -11.52 -0.76
C LEU A 78 -24.35 -11.42 -0.22
N GLY A 79 -25.08 -10.37 -0.59
CA GLY A 79 -26.43 -10.14 -0.05
C GLY A 79 -26.44 -9.84 1.45
N ARG A 80 -25.38 -9.24 1.98
CA ARG A 80 -25.21 -8.91 3.40
C ARG A 80 -25.26 -7.39 3.62
N PRO A 81 -25.74 -6.91 4.79
CA PRO A 81 -25.66 -5.50 5.10
C PRO A 81 -24.18 -5.07 5.25
N PHE A 82 -23.83 -3.95 4.62
CA PHE A 82 -22.53 -3.31 4.87
C PHE A 82 -22.52 -2.66 6.27
N SER A 83 -21.48 -2.91 7.05
CA SER A 83 -21.33 -2.40 8.40
C SER A 83 -19.84 -2.41 8.81
N SER A 84 -19.49 -1.74 9.89
CA SER A 84 -18.13 -1.84 10.46
C SER A 84 -17.75 -3.28 10.77
N ALA A 85 -18.67 -4.07 11.34
CA ALA A 85 -18.42 -5.48 11.62
C ALA A 85 -18.12 -6.31 10.36
N PHE A 86 -18.71 -5.95 9.19
CA PHE A 86 -18.37 -6.59 7.92
C PHE A 86 -16.95 -6.21 7.48
N THR A 87 -16.58 -4.93 7.58
CA THR A 87 -15.25 -4.45 7.26
C THR A 87 -14.19 -5.08 8.18
N ASP A 88 -14.43 -5.06 9.50
CA ASP A 88 -13.53 -5.65 10.50
C ASP A 88 -13.28 -7.14 10.22
N ALA A 89 -14.34 -7.90 9.91
CA ALA A 89 -14.22 -9.33 9.58
C ALA A 89 -13.41 -9.55 8.30
N MET A 90 -13.59 -8.70 7.29
CA MET A 90 -12.87 -8.75 6.03
C MET A 90 -11.38 -8.40 6.24
N ASP A 91 -11.09 -7.34 6.99
CA ASP A 91 -9.71 -6.90 7.29
C ASP A 91 -8.93 -7.95 8.08
N VAL A 92 -9.56 -8.62 9.07
CA VAL A 92 -8.94 -9.74 9.78
C VAL A 92 -8.51 -10.84 8.80
N LEU A 93 -9.37 -11.20 7.85
CA LEU A 93 -9.06 -12.22 6.86
C LEU A 93 -7.93 -11.78 5.91
N PHE A 94 -7.95 -10.53 5.45
CA PHE A 94 -6.88 -9.99 4.62
C PHE A 94 -5.53 -9.95 5.35
N VAL A 95 -5.50 -9.61 6.64
CA VAL A 95 -4.27 -9.67 7.45
C VAL A 95 -3.75 -11.11 7.53
N GLU A 96 -4.61 -12.08 7.86
CA GLU A 96 -4.21 -13.50 7.97
C GLU A 96 -3.66 -14.04 6.65
N GLU A 97 -4.42 -13.88 5.56
CA GLU A 97 -4.07 -14.44 4.26
C GLU A 97 -2.92 -13.68 3.59
N GLY A 98 -2.87 -12.36 3.77
CA GLY A 98 -1.77 -11.52 3.29
C GLY A 98 -0.44 -11.85 3.97
N LEU A 99 -0.46 -12.19 5.28
CA LEU A 99 0.73 -12.66 5.99
C LEU A 99 1.18 -14.05 5.52
N ALA A 100 0.24 -14.93 5.22
CA ALA A 100 0.55 -16.29 4.75
C ALA A 100 1.17 -16.28 3.35
N GLY A 101 0.80 -15.31 2.50
CA GLY A 101 1.29 -15.14 1.13
C GLY A 101 2.37 -14.06 0.95
N LEU A 102 2.83 -13.43 2.04
CA LEU A 102 3.69 -12.25 1.97
C LEU A 102 4.97 -12.48 1.16
N THR A 103 5.10 -11.73 0.09
CA THR A 103 6.22 -11.80 -0.85
C THR A 103 6.89 -10.43 -0.95
N PRO A 104 8.17 -10.27 -0.56
CA PRO A 104 8.87 -9.00 -0.68
C PRO A 104 9.32 -8.71 -2.12
N ILE A 105 9.49 -7.42 -2.45
CA ILE A 105 10.22 -6.94 -3.62
C ILE A 105 11.68 -6.72 -3.21
N GLY A 106 12.62 -7.42 -3.84
CA GLY A 106 14.04 -7.30 -3.54
C GLY A 106 14.41 -7.70 -2.10
N ASP A 107 15.24 -6.89 -1.46
CA ASP A 107 15.68 -7.04 -0.06
C ASP A 107 15.23 -5.82 0.78
N PRO A 108 14.00 -5.80 1.31
CA PRO A 108 13.53 -4.69 2.12
C PRO A 108 14.36 -4.49 3.39
N ALA A 109 14.83 -5.57 4.01
CA ALA A 109 15.58 -5.47 5.26
C ALA A 109 16.92 -4.73 5.05
N GLY A 110 17.66 -5.11 4.01
CA GLY A 110 18.91 -4.44 3.65
C GLY A 110 18.69 -2.97 3.24
N ALA A 111 17.76 -2.73 2.31
CA ALA A 111 17.55 -1.37 1.77
C ALA A 111 16.99 -0.39 2.82
N ILE A 112 15.97 -0.78 3.58
CA ILE A 112 15.37 0.08 4.63
C ILE A 112 16.35 0.28 5.78
N GLY A 113 17.11 -0.76 6.16
CA GLY A 113 18.17 -0.66 7.16
C GLY A 113 19.27 0.32 6.76
N ALA A 114 19.71 0.32 5.49
CA ALA A 114 20.69 1.27 4.97
C ALA A 114 20.17 2.71 5.02
N LEU A 115 18.92 2.95 4.64
CA LEU A 115 18.29 4.28 4.75
C LEU A 115 18.19 4.76 6.20
N LYS A 116 17.84 3.86 7.13
CA LYS A 116 17.78 4.18 8.58
C LYS A 116 19.17 4.52 9.12
N ALA A 117 20.22 3.82 8.69
CA ALA A 117 21.60 4.08 9.09
C ALA A 117 22.11 5.47 8.64
N ARG A 118 21.49 6.07 7.63
CA ARG A 118 21.76 7.47 7.19
C ARG A 118 21.11 8.52 8.11
N GLY A 119 20.39 8.10 9.14
CA GLY A 119 19.71 8.99 10.07
C GLY A 119 18.38 9.54 9.55
N LEU A 120 17.79 8.93 8.51
CA LEU A 120 16.50 9.33 7.98
C LEU A 120 15.37 8.87 8.90
N VAL A 121 14.34 9.70 9.02
CA VAL A 121 13.06 9.28 9.61
C VAL A 121 12.28 8.51 8.55
N LEU A 122 11.83 7.31 8.89
CA LEU A 122 11.13 6.44 7.95
C LEU A 122 9.69 6.20 8.40
N GLY A 123 8.76 6.21 7.45
CA GLY A 123 7.35 5.91 7.73
C GLY A 123 6.70 5.06 6.64
N VAL A 124 5.59 4.42 7.00
CA VAL A 124 4.69 3.73 6.07
C VAL A 124 3.35 4.46 6.05
N VAL A 125 2.87 4.78 4.85
CA VAL A 125 1.56 5.40 4.60
C VAL A 125 0.84 4.58 3.53
N THR A 126 -0.20 3.85 3.92
CA THR A 126 -0.84 2.85 3.05
C THR A 126 -2.36 2.96 3.05
N ASN A 127 -2.97 2.45 1.97
CA ASN A 127 -4.42 2.23 1.90
C ASN A 127 -4.84 0.85 2.45
N ASP A 128 -3.89 0.03 2.90
CA ASP A 128 -4.18 -1.12 3.76
C ASP A 128 -4.51 -0.66 5.21
N SER A 129 -5.00 -1.57 6.05
CA SER A 129 -5.20 -1.29 7.48
C SER A 129 -3.86 -1.08 8.20
N GLU A 130 -3.86 -0.28 9.27
CA GLU A 130 -2.67 -0.10 10.10
C GLU A 130 -2.18 -1.44 10.66
N ASN A 131 -3.10 -2.29 11.12
CA ASN A 131 -2.76 -3.62 11.61
C ASN A 131 -2.11 -4.50 10.54
N GLY A 132 -2.60 -4.46 9.29
CA GLY A 132 -2.00 -5.15 8.16
C GLY A 132 -0.58 -4.67 7.89
N ALA A 133 -0.38 -3.35 7.82
CA ALA A 133 0.93 -2.75 7.61
C ALA A 133 1.94 -3.13 8.70
N ARG A 134 1.56 -3.03 9.98
CA ARG A 134 2.40 -3.42 11.11
C ARG A 134 2.75 -4.90 11.11
N SER A 135 1.76 -5.75 10.84
CA SER A 135 1.95 -7.20 10.81
C SER A 135 2.89 -7.62 9.68
N GLN A 136 2.76 -7.04 8.49
CA GLN A 136 3.61 -7.36 7.35
C GLN A 136 5.03 -6.81 7.51
N THR A 137 5.19 -5.58 8.01
CA THR A 137 6.53 -5.02 8.30
C THR A 137 7.26 -5.82 9.38
N ALA A 138 6.57 -6.26 10.44
CA ALA A 138 7.12 -7.15 11.46
C ALA A 138 7.51 -8.52 10.86
N ARG A 139 6.68 -9.09 10.00
CA ARG A 139 6.98 -10.37 9.33
C ARG A 139 8.19 -10.28 8.41
N LEU A 140 8.44 -9.11 7.80
CA LEU A 140 9.63 -8.81 7.01
C LEU A 140 10.85 -8.44 7.88
N GLY A 141 10.68 -8.26 9.19
CA GLY A 141 11.74 -7.87 10.12
C GLY A 141 12.19 -6.41 9.98
N ILE A 142 11.34 -5.54 9.47
CA ILE A 142 11.65 -4.13 9.17
C ILE A 142 10.85 -3.11 9.99
N ASP A 143 9.89 -3.57 10.79
CA ASP A 143 8.99 -2.73 11.60
C ASP A 143 9.76 -1.77 12.53
N HIS A 144 10.84 -2.25 13.12
CA HIS A 144 11.70 -1.50 14.04
C HIS A 144 12.48 -0.34 13.38
N HIS A 145 12.52 -0.26 12.06
CA HIS A 145 13.11 0.85 11.32
C HIS A 145 12.13 2.01 11.10
N PHE A 146 10.83 1.76 11.21
CA PHE A 146 9.81 2.77 10.95
C PHE A 146 9.42 3.54 12.23
N ASP A 147 9.48 4.85 12.14
CA ASP A 147 9.08 5.76 13.22
C ASP A 147 7.57 6.08 13.15
N PHE A 148 6.94 5.80 11.99
CA PHE A 148 5.55 6.11 11.70
C PHE A 148 4.95 5.01 10.81
N ILE A 149 3.84 4.42 11.20
CA ILE A 149 3.09 3.47 10.38
C ILE A 149 1.61 3.79 10.52
N VAL A 150 0.96 4.14 9.42
CA VAL A 150 -0.47 4.45 9.38
C VAL A 150 -1.14 3.78 8.17
N GLY A 151 -2.38 3.33 8.39
CA GLY A 151 -3.28 2.79 7.39
C GLY A 151 -4.46 3.72 7.13
N TRP A 152 -5.40 3.25 6.28
CA TRP A 152 -6.62 4.00 5.98
C TRP A 152 -7.49 4.25 7.23
N ASP A 153 -7.39 3.36 8.21
CA ASP A 153 -8.16 3.32 9.46
C ASP A 153 -7.52 4.09 10.63
N SER A 154 -6.34 4.70 10.43
CA SER A 154 -5.61 5.45 11.46
C SER A 154 -6.17 6.85 11.76
N GLY A 155 -7.32 7.22 11.16
CA GLY A 155 -7.99 8.51 11.43
C GLY A 155 -7.47 9.69 10.60
N HIS A 156 -6.56 9.46 9.65
CA HIS A 156 -5.98 10.49 8.78
C HIS A 156 -6.53 10.47 7.35
N GLY A 157 -7.53 9.62 7.09
CA GLY A 157 -8.04 9.35 5.75
C GLY A 157 -7.10 8.46 4.95
N ARG A 158 -7.32 8.39 3.63
CA ARG A 158 -6.57 7.52 2.72
C ARG A 158 -6.07 8.26 1.48
N LYS A 159 -5.03 7.76 0.84
CA LYS A 159 -4.56 8.26 -0.45
C LYS A 159 -5.66 8.10 -1.51
N PRO A 160 -5.91 9.06 -2.41
CA PRO A 160 -5.03 10.17 -2.78
C PRO A 160 -5.14 11.44 -1.91
N ALA A 161 -5.92 11.43 -0.83
CA ALA A 161 -5.93 12.57 0.10
C ALA A 161 -4.60 12.67 0.87
N PRO A 162 -4.13 13.89 1.21
CA PRO A 162 -2.81 14.09 1.83
C PRO A 162 -2.75 13.81 3.33
N GLY A 163 -3.86 13.45 3.98
CA GLY A 163 -3.99 13.46 5.43
C GLY A 163 -2.95 12.62 6.18
N GLN A 164 -2.61 11.42 5.70
CA GLN A 164 -1.57 10.57 6.30
C GLN A 164 -0.19 11.27 6.28
N ILE A 165 0.13 11.92 5.15
CA ILE A 165 1.40 12.63 4.95
C ILE A 165 1.42 13.90 5.80
N THR A 166 0.33 14.65 5.82
CA THR A 166 0.18 15.86 6.65
C THR A 166 0.34 15.53 8.13
N ALA A 167 -0.25 14.44 8.60
CA ALA A 167 -0.10 13.99 9.98
C ALA A 167 1.37 13.69 10.33
N PHE A 168 2.13 13.10 9.39
CA PHE A 168 3.56 12.92 9.56
C PHE A 168 4.30 14.26 9.61
N LEU A 169 4.06 15.17 8.67
CA LEU A 169 4.70 16.50 8.64
C LEU A 169 4.48 17.27 9.95
N ASP A 170 3.27 17.24 10.47
CA ASP A 170 2.89 17.89 11.73
C ASP A 170 3.60 17.25 12.93
N ALA A 171 3.66 15.92 12.98
CA ALA A 171 4.29 15.20 14.09
C ALA A 171 5.80 15.44 14.18
N TRP A 172 6.48 15.52 13.04
CA TRP A 172 7.94 15.70 12.99
C TRP A 172 8.36 17.16 12.74
N GLN A 173 7.41 18.09 12.57
CA GLN A 173 7.68 19.51 12.29
C GLN A 173 8.66 19.66 11.12
N MET A 174 8.43 18.91 10.04
CA MET A 174 9.25 18.93 8.83
C MET A 174 8.60 19.78 7.74
N ALA A 175 9.42 20.47 6.97
CA ALA A 175 8.94 21.13 5.76
C ALA A 175 8.67 20.06 4.68
N PRO A 176 7.60 20.23 3.87
CA PRO A 176 7.25 19.24 2.85
C PRO A 176 8.41 18.86 1.91
N GLN A 177 9.27 19.84 1.56
CA GLN A 177 10.40 19.65 0.66
C GLN A 177 11.56 18.82 1.27
N GLU A 178 11.49 18.50 2.56
CA GLU A 178 12.45 17.64 3.27
C GLU A 178 11.99 16.17 3.29
N VAL A 179 10.78 15.89 2.77
CA VAL A 179 10.12 14.59 2.84
C VAL A 179 9.85 14.04 1.44
N VAL A 180 10.12 12.76 1.28
CA VAL A 180 9.79 11.98 0.07
C VAL A 180 8.62 11.07 0.38
N LEU A 181 7.65 10.97 -0.52
CA LEU A 181 6.75 9.82 -0.60
C LEU A 181 7.14 8.96 -1.80
N ILE A 182 7.40 7.68 -1.56
CA ILE A 182 7.67 6.69 -2.60
C ILE A 182 6.51 5.71 -2.69
N GLY A 183 6.01 5.47 -3.91
CA GLY A 183 4.89 4.58 -4.18
C GLY A 183 4.76 4.24 -5.66
N ASP A 184 3.90 3.26 -5.98
CA ASP A 184 3.73 2.70 -7.32
C ASP A 184 2.44 3.17 -8.02
N SER A 185 1.58 3.91 -7.32
CA SER A 185 0.25 4.26 -7.80
C SER A 185 0.04 5.77 -8.01
N LEU A 186 -0.94 6.13 -8.83
CA LEU A 186 -1.38 7.53 -8.94
C LEU A 186 -1.94 8.07 -7.62
N HIS A 187 -2.45 7.21 -6.73
CA HIS A 187 -2.89 7.63 -5.40
C HIS A 187 -1.73 8.19 -4.58
N ASP A 188 -0.54 7.58 -4.67
CA ASP A 188 0.66 8.05 -4.00
C ASP A 188 1.12 9.39 -4.56
N MET A 189 1.21 9.47 -5.88
CA MET A 189 1.66 10.69 -6.55
C MET A 189 0.73 11.87 -6.26
N HIS A 190 -0.57 11.66 -6.32
CA HIS A 190 -1.55 12.70 -5.99
C HIS A 190 -1.50 13.10 -4.52
N ALA A 191 -1.36 12.14 -3.60
CA ALA A 191 -1.22 12.43 -2.18
C ALA A 191 0.06 13.22 -1.88
N ALA A 192 1.20 12.84 -2.49
CA ALA A 192 2.45 13.56 -2.38
C ALA A 192 2.34 15.02 -2.85
N ARG A 193 1.79 15.21 -4.05
CA ARG A 193 1.57 16.56 -4.60
C ARG A 193 0.63 17.40 -3.75
N ALA A 194 -0.45 16.81 -3.25
CA ALA A 194 -1.42 17.51 -2.39
C ALA A 194 -0.80 17.91 -1.04
N ALA A 195 0.14 17.13 -0.51
CA ALA A 195 0.88 17.45 0.71
C ALA A 195 2.11 18.34 0.44
N GLY A 196 2.50 18.55 -0.82
CA GLY A 196 3.68 19.34 -1.20
C GLY A 196 5.02 18.64 -0.97
N VAL A 197 5.03 17.32 -0.72
CA VAL A 197 6.25 16.51 -0.57
C VAL A 197 6.76 16.04 -1.94
N ILE A 198 8.00 15.54 -1.97
CA ILE A 198 8.62 15.02 -3.18
C ILE A 198 7.99 13.68 -3.55
N ALA A 199 7.47 13.57 -4.77
CA ALA A 199 6.82 12.38 -5.28
C ALA A 199 7.82 11.49 -6.04
N VAL A 200 8.15 10.33 -5.47
CA VAL A 200 8.99 9.31 -6.13
C VAL A 200 8.12 8.15 -6.56
N GLY A 201 7.98 7.98 -7.87
CA GLY A 201 7.27 6.85 -8.43
C GLY A 201 8.16 5.62 -8.58
N VAL A 202 7.61 4.42 -8.35
CA VAL A 202 8.29 3.16 -8.68
C VAL A 202 7.46 2.34 -9.67
N THR A 203 8.15 1.57 -10.54
CA THR A 203 7.49 0.73 -11.54
C THR A 203 7.44 -0.75 -11.14
N SER A 204 7.66 -1.04 -9.87
CA SER A 204 7.62 -2.39 -9.30
C SER A 204 6.21 -2.87 -8.94
N GLY A 205 5.22 -2.00 -8.97
CA GLY A 205 3.82 -2.34 -8.71
C GLY A 205 3.13 -3.09 -9.85
N PRO A 206 1.88 -3.55 -9.63
CA PRO A 206 1.14 -4.34 -10.60
C PRO A 206 0.79 -3.55 -11.86
N LEU A 207 0.84 -2.23 -11.78
CA LEU A 207 0.47 -1.33 -12.86
C LEU A 207 1.37 -0.12 -12.89
N VAL A 208 1.78 0.26 -14.11
CA VAL A 208 2.28 1.60 -14.40
C VAL A 208 1.22 2.29 -15.24
N PRO A 209 0.35 3.14 -14.67
CA PRO A 209 -0.68 3.82 -15.43
C PRO A 209 -0.11 4.73 -16.51
N ASP A 210 -0.83 4.91 -17.61
CA ASP A 210 -0.47 5.91 -18.60
C ASP A 210 -0.35 7.28 -17.91
N GLY A 211 0.71 8.03 -18.23
CA GLY A 211 0.97 9.33 -17.63
C GLY A 211 1.49 9.29 -16.19
N PHE A 212 1.79 8.13 -15.61
CA PHE A 212 2.32 8.01 -14.25
C PHE A 212 3.53 8.93 -14.01
N ALA A 213 4.47 8.95 -14.96
CA ALA A 213 5.66 9.80 -14.89
C ALA A 213 5.34 11.31 -14.84
N ASP A 214 4.21 11.75 -15.39
CA ASP A 214 3.80 13.16 -15.39
C ASP A 214 3.38 13.65 -13.99
N HIS A 215 3.08 12.71 -13.10
CA HIS A 215 2.67 12.96 -11.72
C HIS A 215 3.79 12.77 -10.70
N ALA A 216 4.93 12.17 -11.06
CA ALA A 216 6.09 11.99 -10.20
C ALA A 216 7.16 13.06 -10.46
N ASP A 217 7.96 13.41 -9.44
CA ASP A 217 9.16 14.23 -9.60
C ASP A 217 10.33 13.39 -10.13
N VAL A 218 10.31 12.08 -9.85
CA VAL A 218 11.22 11.08 -10.41
C VAL A 218 10.53 9.71 -10.43
N VAL A 219 10.92 8.88 -11.39
CA VAL A 219 10.48 7.48 -11.48
C VAL A 219 11.70 6.57 -11.41
N LEU A 220 11.66 5.59 -10.52
CA LEU A 220 12.69 4.58 -10.31
C LEU A 220 12.13 3.19 -10.67
N PRO A 221 12.97 2.23 -11.07
CA PRO A 221 12.52 0.85 -11.30
C PRO A 221 11.90 0.21 -10.05
N SER A 222 12.50 0.43 -8.89
CA SER A 222 12.01 -0.02 -7.59
C SER A 222 12.56 0.86 -6.45
N PHE A 223 12.08 0.65 -5.23
CA PHE A 223 12.61 1.35 -4.05
C PHE A 223 14.08 0.97 -3.76
N MET A 224 14.59 -0.11 -4.32
CA MET A 224 15.98 -0.54 -4.17
C MET A 224 16.98 0.48 -4.75
N GLU A 225 16.56 1.29 -5.72
CA GLU A 225 17.40 2.35 -6.32
C GLU A 225 17.34 3.68 -5.55
N LEU A 226 16.54 3.73 -4.47
CA LEU A 226 16.31 4.99 -3.73
C LEU A 226 17.60 5.53 -3.09
N GLU A 227 18.47 4.67 -2.55
CA GLU A 227 19.72 5.07 -1.94
C GLU A 227 20.66 5.73 -2.98
N ALA A 228 20.84 5.11 -4.13
CA ALA A 228 21.65 5.65 -5.22
C ALA A 228 21.07 6.97 -5.76
N TRP A 229 19.76 7.09 -5.83
CA TRP A 229 19.12 8.34 -6.21
C TRP A 229 19.35 9.44 -5.18
N LEU A 230 19.28 9.16 -3.88
CA LEU A 230 19.59 10.13 -2.81
C LEU A 230 21.03 10.62 -2.92
N ASP A 231 21.99 9.72 -3.21
CA ASP A 231 23.41 10.09 -3.37
C ASP A 231 23.66 11.00 -4.57
N SER A 232 22.85 10.85 -5.63
CA SER A 232 22.96 11.72 -6.82
C SER A 232 22.48 13.16 -6.59
N ARG A 233 21.85 13.45 -5.46
CA ARG A 233 21.30 14.78 -5.10
C ARG A 233 22.23 15.61 -4.19
N VAL A 234 23.36 15.05 -3.80
CA VAL A 234 24.34 15.71 -2.92
C VAL A 234 25.24 16.71 -3.70
#